data_e07f49d1245918bb93e2621216b7caea
#
_entry.id   e07f49d1245918bb93e2621216b7caea
#
_cell.length_a   1.000
_cell.length_b   1.000
_cell.length_c   1.000
_cell.angle_alpha   90.00
_cell.angle_beta   90.00
_cell.angle_gamma   90.00
#
_symmetry.space_group_name_H-M   'P 1'
#
loop_
_entity.id
_entity.type
_entity.pdbx_description
1 polymer ?
#
loop_
_entity_poly.entity_id
_entity_poly.type
_entity_poly.pdbx_seq_one_letter_code
_entity_poly.pdbx_strand_id
1 'polypeptide(L)'
;MGEKCIKRDCLHLCFSYMSGKVIIFPVESNTAHVKVTPALNKIFFSVTVCLRFLSDYNKEQAPGDGRYRLYIGDKGVFFYGLPTGLNQWHSVCVTWDSGTGLAQIWVNGRPSARKALQAGASIAGTPSIMLGQDQDAYAGGFHVYDAFYGHATDVHMCDTVLSPSEIKDYMKCVISRPGNVVDWTNMEYSKHGYVIQENITLYTK
;
A
#
# COMPACT_ATOMS: atom_id res chain seq x y z
N MET A 1 18.49 -27.87 9.50
CA MET A 1 17.94 -28.35 8.22
C MET A 1 17.35 -27.15 7.53
N GLY A 2 18.03 -26.65 6.48
CA GLY A 2 17.60 -25.45 5.79
C GLY A 2 16.50 -25.76 4.79
N GLU A 3 15.34 -25.17 4.96
CA GLU A 3 14.30 -25.20 3.94
C GLU A 3 14.72 -24.36 2.75
N LYS A 4 14.88 -25.00 1.60
CA LYS A 4 15.14 -24.36 0.33
C LYS A 4 13.89 -23.63 -0.14
N CYS A 5 13.92 -22.32 -0.11
CA CYS A 5 12.91 -21.47 -0.76
C CYS A 5 13.02 -21.65 -2.27
N ILE A 6 12.01 -22.27 -2.89
CA ILE A 6 11.94 -22.43 -4.37
C ILE A 6 11.39 -21.12 -4.93
N LYS A 7 12.21 -20.46 -5.75
CA LYS A 7 11.85 -19.24 -6.49
C LYS A 7 10.80 -19.57 -7.55
N ARG A 8 9.55 -19.29 -7.25
CA ARG A 8 8.50 -19.03 -8.25
C ARG A 8 7.54 -18.03 -7.64
N ASP A 9 7.43 -16.87 -8.28
CA ASP A 9 6.47 -15.79 -8.03
C ASP A 9 6.32 -15.36 -6.56
N CYS A 10 6.52 -14.08 -6.33
CA CYS A 10 6.57 -13.38 -5.02
C CYS A 10 5.38 -13.59 -4.04
N LEU A 11 4.87 -14.81 -3.88
CA LEU A 11 3.74 -15.16 -3.04
C LEU A 11 4.06 -16.30 -2.06
N HIS A 12 5.26 -16.31 -1.47
CA HIS A 12 5.66 -17.37 -0.55
C HIS A 12 5.34 -17.07 0.91
N LEU A 13 4.64 -18.05 1.46
CA LEU A 13 4.09 -18.19 2.79
C LEU A 13 5.15 -18.17 3.89
N CYS A 14 5.10 -17.18 4.77
CA CYS A 14 5.49 -17.32 6.16
C CYS A 14 4.20 -17.44 7.00
N PHE A 15 4.14 -18.40 7.90
CA PHE A 15 2.95 -18.66 8.71
C PHE A 15 2.75 -17.57 9.78
N SER A 16 1.85 -16.65 9.49
CA SER A 16 1.26 -15.72 10.46
C SER A 16 -0.18 -15.45 10.06
N TYR A 17 -0.97 -14.82 10.91
CA TYR A 17 -2.42 -14.71 10.77
C TYR A 17 -2.90 -14.16 9.42
N MET A 18 -2.18 -13.19 8.82
CA MET A 18 -2.48 -12.61 7.50
C MET A 18 -1.52 -13.04 6.38
N SER A 19 -0.48 -13.83 6.71
CA SER A 19 0.42 -14.35 5.69
C SER A 19 -0.33 -15.22 4.68
N GLY A 20 -0.09 -15.00 3.40
CA GLY A 20 -0.79 -15.71 2.33
C GLY A 20 -2.28 -15.37 2.21
N LYS A 21 -2.75 -14.28 2.82
CA LYS A 21 -4.11 -13.77 2.65
C LYS A 21 -4.14 -12.63 1.63
N VAL A 22 -5.30 -12.47 1.01
CA VAL A 22 -5.64 -11.34 0.14
C VAL A 22 -6.96 -10.75 0.60
N ILE A 23 -7.06 -9.44 0.57
CA ILE A 23 -8.32 -8.71 0.73
C ILE A 23 -8.81 -8.32 -0.64
N ILE A 24 -10.09 -8.58 -0.89
CA ILE A 24 -10.75 -8.33 -2.17
C ILE A 24 -11.86 -7.31 -1.95
N PHE A 25 -11.85 -6.27 -2.76
CA PHE A 25 -12.90 -5.29 -2.93
C PHE A 25 -13.56 -5.56 -4.28
N PRO A 26 -14.67 -6.34 -4.32
CA PRO A 26 -15.18 -6.89 -5.59
C PRO A 26 -15.99 -5.90 -6.40
N VAL A 27 -16.38 -4.76 -5.83
CA VAL A 27 -17.18 -3.71 -6.47
C VAL A 27 -16.75 -2.33 -6.00
N GLU A 28 -16.93 -1.32 -6.86
CA GLU A 28 -16.84 0.08 -6.44
C GLU A 28 -17.90 0.39 -5.39
N SER A 29 -17.52 0.99 -4.29
CA SER A 29 -18.41 1.28 -3.17
C SER A 29 -17.85 2.41 -2.31
N ASN A 30 -18.71 3.25 -1.79
CA ASN A 30 -18.34 4.24 -0.75
C ASN A 30 -18.45 3.69 0.67
N THR A 31 -18.65 2.39 0.84
CA THR A 31 -18.78 1.75 2.17
C THR A 31 -17.78 0.62 2.40
N ALA A 32 -17.32 -0.04 1.32
CA ALA A 32 -16.41 -1.17 1.43
C ALA A 32 -15.00 -0.68 1.77
N HIS A 33 -14.52 -1.02 2.96
CA HIS A 33 -13.16 -0.69 3.40
C HIS A 33 -12.65 -1.65 4.48
N VAL A 34 -11.34 -1.64 4.66
CA VAL A 34 -10.70 -2.28 5.82
C VAL A 34 -10.07 -1.20 6.66
N LYS A 35 -10.53 -1.09 7.92
CA LYS A 35 -9.90 -0.23 8.91
C LYS A 35 -8.80 -1.01 9.62
N VAL A 36 -7.59 -0.50 9.56
CA VAL A 36 -6.40 -1.09 10.19
C VAL A 36 -6.08 -0.35 11.47
N THR A 37 -5.82 -1.09 12.55
CA THR A 37 -5.35 -0.54 13.83
C THR A 37 -3.83 -0.41 13.77
N PRO A 38 -3.26 0.80 13.81
CA PRO A 38 -1.81 0.97 13.78
C PRO A 38 -1.17 0.50 15.09
N ALA A 39 0.00 -0.12 15.01
CA ALA A 39 0.78 -0.51 16.19
C ALA A 39 1.38 0.70 16.93
N LEU A 40 1.54 1.82 16.24
CA LEU A 40 2.07 3.07 16.79
C LEU A 40 1.06 4.20 16.64
N ASN A 41 0.83 4.94 17.73
CA ASN A 41 0.04 6.17 17.76
C ASN A 41 0.95 7.34 18.11
N LYS A 42 1.47 8.02 17.10
CA LYS A 42 2.39 9.15 17.24
C LYS A 42 2.28 10.10 16.05
N ILE A 43 2.95 11.25 16.15
CA ILE A 43 3.16 12.15 15.02
C ILE A 43 4.24 11.54 14.11
N PHE A 44 3.98 11.46 12.80
CA PHE A 44 4.93 10.99 11.82
C PHE A 44 5.55 12.16 11.06
N PHE A 45 6.88 12.17 10.99
CA PHE A 45 7.69 13.10 10.20
C PHE A 45 8.33 12.41 8.99
N SER A 46 8.23 11.10 8.92
CA SER A 46 8.63 10.29 7.77
C SER A 46 7.81 9.02 7.74
N VAL A 47 7.53 8.52 6.55
CA VAL A 47 6.81 7.27 6.39
C VAL A 47 7.29 6.52 5.15
N THR A 48 7.19 5.20 5.22
CA THR A 48 7.19 4.32 4.06
C THR A 48 5.94 3.45 4.15
N VAL A 49 5.16 3.41 3.07
CA VAL A 49 4.02 2.50 2.93
C VAL A 49 4.28 1.61 1.74
N CYS A 50 4.23 0.31 1.95
CA CYS A 50 4.38 -0.70 0.92
C CYS A 50 3.13 -1.59 0.87
N LEU A 51 2.71 -1.98 -0.33
CA LEU A 51 1.61 -2.92 -0.53
C LEU A 51 1.73 -3.61 -1.90
N ARG A 52 0.95 -4.66 -2.08
CA ARG A 52 0.73 -5.29 -3.39
C ARG A 52 -0.73 -5.21 -3.74
N PHE A 53 -1.01 -4.93 -5.00
CA PHE A 53 -2.38 -4.88 -5.49
C PHE A 53 -2.49 -5.45 -6.90
N LEU A 54 -3.70 -5.88 -7.24
CA LEU A 54 -4.15 -6.25 -8.57
C LEU A 54 -5.52 -5.63 -8.80
N SER A 55 -5.68 -4.96 -9.92
CA SER A 55 -6.97 -4.37 -10.31
C SER A 55 -7.09 -4.40 -11.84
N ASP A 56 -8.33 -4.53 -12.31
CA ASP A 56 -8.68 -4.34 -13.72
C ASP A 56 -9.36 -2.98 -13.97
N TYR A 57 -9.25 -2.09 -12.96
CA TYR A 57 -9.88 -0.79 -13.01
C TYR A 57 -9.25 0.10 -14.08
N ASN A 58 -10.00 0.30 -15.13
CA ASN A 58 -9.67 1.24 -16.20
C ASN A 58 -10.69 2.38 -16.18
N LYS A 59 -10.41 3.48 -15.48
CA LYS A 59 -11.16 4.71 -15.73
C LYS A 59 -10.75 5.21 -17.10
N GLU A 60 -11.53 4.92 -18.13
CA GLU A 60 -11.36 5.46 -19.50
C GLU A 60 -11.27 7.01 -19.54
N GLN A 61 -11.54 7.68 -18.44
CA GLN A 61 -11.49 9.13 -18.30
C GLN A 61 -10.27 9.66 -17.54
N ALA A 62 -9.47 8.82 -16.91
CA ALA A 62 -8.14 9.25 -16.49
C ALA A 62 -7.19 8.92 -17.63
N PRO A 63 -6.48 9.88 -18.24
CA PRO A 63 -5.47 9.56 -19.26
C PRO A 63 -4.50 8.56 -18.66
N GLY A 64 -4.56 7.32 -19.15
CA GLY A 64 -4.03 6.12 -18.51
C GLY A 64 -2.54 5.95 -18.67
N ASP A 65 -1.73 6.85 -18.21
CA ASP A 65 -0.29 6.76 -18.39
C ASP A 65 0.46 6.50 -17.10
N GLY A 66 0.12 5.41 -16.39
CA GLY A 66 0.94 5.03 -15.24
C GLY A 66 1.04 6.13 -14.21
N ARG A 67 -0.10 6.73 -13.82
CA ARG A 67 -0.15 7.84 -12.90
C ARG A 67 -0.47 7.38 -11.50
N TYR A 68 0.46 7.60 -10.59
CA TYR A 68 0.25 7.46 -9.16
C TYR A 68 0.16 8.83 -8.51
N ARG A 69 -0.63 8.96 -7.47
CA ARG A 69 -0.82 10.20 -6.72
C ARG A 69 -0.53 9.96 -5.24
N LEU A 70 0.19 10.86 -4.62
CA LEU A 70 0.46 10.87 -3.19
C LEU A 70 0.04 12.22 -2.62
N TYR A 71 -0.70 12.18 -1.51
CA TYR A 71 -1.05 13.35 -0.72
C TYR A 71 -0.40 13.28 0.65
N ILE A 72 0.03 14.46 1.13
CA ILE A 72 0.33 14.72 2.54
C ILE A 72 -0.46 15.96 2.93
N GLY A 73 -1.41 15.80 3.85
CA GLY A 73 -2.42 16.81 4.11
C GLY A 73 -3.22 17.13 2.83
N ASP A 74 -3.38 18.43 2.54
CA ASP A 74 -4.10 18.95 1.37
C ASP A 74 -3.26 19.07 0.09
N LYS A 75 -1.98 18.71 0.14
CA LYS A 75 -1.07 18.82 -1.02
C LYS A 75 -0.81 17.46 -1.63
N GLY A 76 -0.92 17.41 -2.96
CA GLY A 76 -0.69 16.21 -3.73
C GLY A 76 0.40 16.36 -4.79
N VAL A 77 1.03 15.25 -5.12
CA VAL A 77 2.01 15.16 -6.21
C VAL A 77 1.73 13.92 -7.06
N PHE A 78 1.88 14.08 -8.37
CA PHE A 78 1.69 13.00 -9.33
C PHE A 78 3.02 12.41 -9.78
N PHE A 79 3.04 11.09 -9.99
CA PHE A 79 4.17 10.34 -10.54
C PHE A 79 3.72 9.63 -11.81
N TYR A 80 4.51 9.72 -12.88
CA TYR A 80 4.16 9.25 -14.22
C TYR A 80 5.16 8.22 -14.73
N GLY A 81 4.74 7.42 -15.72
CA GLY A 81 5.61 6.51 -16.43
C GLY A 81 6.06 5.29 -15.63
N LEU A 82 5.34 4.96 -14.56
CA LEU A 82 5.53 3.76 -13.75
C LEU A 82 4.59 2.64 -14.25
N PRO A 83 4.90 1.35 -14.00
CA PRO A 83 4.03 0.24 -14.39
C PRO A 83 2.61 0.35 -13.82
N THR A 84 1.58 0.16 -14.66
CA THR A 84 0.15 0.18 -14.29
C THR A 84 -0.68 -0.83 -15.08
N GLY A 85 -0.09 -1.94 -15.51
CA GLY A 85 -0.82 -2.96 -16.27
C GLY A 85 -2.04 -3.49 -15.51
N LEU A 86 -3.18 -3.62 -16.21
CA LEU A 86 -4.41 -4.18 -15.65
C LEU A 86 -4.26 -5.69 -15.46
N ASN A 87 -5.00 -6.24 -14.47
CA ASN A 87 -4.99 -7.68 -14.16
C ASN A 87 -3.58 -8.25 -13.89
N GLN A 88 -2.69 -7.41 -13.38
CA GLN A 88 -1.35 -7.79 -12.99
C GLN A 88 -1.08 -7.37 -11.55
N TRP A 89 -0.34 -8.19 -10.82
CA TRP A 89 0.14 -7.81 -9.50
C TRP A 89 1.20 -6.72 -9.59
N HIS A 90 0.97 -5.63 -8.89
CA HIS A 90 1.92 -4.55 -8.69
C HIS A 90 2.37 -4.51 -7.24
N SER A 91 3.69 -4.41 -7.05
CA SER A 91 4.30 -4.13 -5.76
C SER A 91 4.64 -2.64 -5.71
N VAL A 92 4.08 -1.91 -4.77
CA VAL A 92 4.24 -0.47 -4.63
C VAL A 92 4.81 -0.14 -3.27
N CYS A 93 5.81 0.75 -3.23
CA CYS A 93 6.26 1.41 -2.00
C CYS A 93 6.27 2.92 -2.21
N VAL A 94 5.74 3.64 -1.25
CA VAL A 94 5.74 5.12 -1.22
C VAL A 94 6.57 5.57 -0.03
N THR A 95 7.45 6.53 -0.25
CA THR A 95 8.24 7.16 0.81
C THR A 95 7.98 8.65 0.86
N TRP A 96 7.97 9.21 2.06
CA TRP A 96 7.96 10.64 2.31
C TRP A 96 8.78 10.97 3.56
N ASP A 97 9.51 12.07 3.49
CA ASP A 97 10.33 12.60 4.58
C ASP A 97 10.09 14.11 4.74
N SER A 98 9.62 14.51 5.89
CA SER A 98 9.33 15.90 6.23
C SER A 98 10.57 16.78 6.24
N GLY A 99 11.70 16.24 6.73
CA GLY A 99 12.94 17.00 6.87
C GLY A 99 13.49 17.49 5.53
N THR A 100 13.39 16.66 4.50
CA THR A 100 13.78 17.02 3.13
C THR A 100 12.61 17.51 2.28
N GLY A 101 11.38 17.22 2.69
CA GLY A 101 10.18 17.44 1.89
C GLY A 101 10.11 16.57 0.64
N LEU A 102 10.85 15.44 0.58
CA LEU A 102 10.91 14.61 -0.61
C LEU A 102 10.00 13.39 -0.50
N ALA A 103 9.23 13.17 -1.56
CA ALA A 103 8.42 11.98 -1.78
C ALA A 103 8.93 11.19 -2.99
N GLN A 104 8.81 9.86 -2.93
CA GLN A 104 9.15 8.96 -4.02
C GLN A 104 8.22 7.75 -4.04
N ILE A 105 7.90 7.26 -5.24
CA ILE A 105 7.18 6.00 -5.43
C ILE A 105 8.08 4.99 -6.14
N TRP A 106 7.96 3.75 -5.73
CA TRP A 106 8.58 2.60 -6.36
C TRP A 106 7.48 1.65 -6.82
N VAL A 107 7.55 1.18 -8.06
CA VAL A 107 6.61 0.18 -8.59
C VAL A 107 7.40 -0.94 -9.25
N ASN A 108 7.18 -2.17 -8.80
CA ASN A 108 7.84 -3.37 -9.33
C ASN A 108 9.39 -3.22 -9.40
N GLY A 109 9.99 -2.61 -8.37
CA GLY A 109 11.43 -2.35 -8.29
C GLY A 109 11.92 -1.12 -9.06
N ARG A 110 11.05 -0.42 -9.79
CA ARG A 110 11.37 0.78 -10.56
C ARG A 110 11.06 2.05 -9.75
N PRO A 111 12.04 2.90 -9.42
CA PRO A 111 11.79 4.16 -8.72
C PRO A 111 11.30 5.26 -9.65
N SER A 112 10.44 6.12 -9.15
CA SER A 112 10.15 7.43 -9.75
C SER A 112 11.29 8.44 -9.52
N ALA A 113 11.22 9.58 -10.17
CA ALA A 113 11.92 10.76 -9.68
C ALA A 113 11.42 11.14 -8.26
N ARG A 114 12.28 11.70 -7.44
CA ARG A 114 11.90 12.33 -6.16
C ARG A 114 11.23 13.66 -6.43
N LYS A 115 10.14 13.95 -5.70
CA LYS A 115 9.38 15.19 -5.87
C LYS A 115 9.16 15.87 -4.53
N ALA A 116 9.15 17.22 -4.56
CA ALA A 116 8.87 18.00 -3.36
C ALA A 116 7.40 17.85 -2.95
N LEU A 117 7.18 17.59 -1.66
CA LEU A 117 5.86 17.45 -1.05
C LEU A 117 5.94 17.81 0.43
N GLN A 118 5.39 18.95 0.82
CA GLN A 118 5.17 19.38 2.22
C GLN A 118 6.42 19.26 3.14
N ALA A 119 7.52 19.94 2.77
CA ALA A 119 8.67 20.07 3.68
C ALA A 119 8.26 20.70 5.02
N GLY A 120 8.73 20.15 6.14
CA GLY A 120 8.42 20.62 7.48
C GLY A 120 7.03 20.22 8.01
N ALA A 121 6.18 19.59 7.20
CA ALA A 121 4.87 19.12 7.64
C ALA A 121 4.97 17.87 8.53
N SER A 122 3.87 17.50 9.15
CA SER A 122 3.74 16.25 9.91
C SER A 122 2.38 15.59 9.63
N ILE A 123 2.34 14.27 9.74
CA ILE A 123 1.09 13.52 9.81
C ILE A 123 0.77 13.39 11.31
N ALA A 124 -0.15 14.25 11.78
CA ALA A 124 -0.47 14.41 13.20
C ALA A 124 -1.83 13.80 13.55
N GLY A 125 -2.05 13.57 14.83
CA GLY A 125 -3.29 13.02 15.39
C GLY A 125 -3.25 11.50 15.53
N THR A 126 -4.39 10.91 15.89
CA THR A 126 -4.56 9.46 15.93
C THR A 126 -4.65 8.95 14.51
N PRO A 127 -3.74 8.04 14.06
CA PRO A 127 -3.76 7.54 12.70
C PRO A 127 -5.07 6.80 12.39
N SER A 128 -5.72 7.16 11.29
CA SER A 128 -6.83 6.41 10.72
C SER A 128 -6.36 5.81 9.41
N ILE A 129 -6.11 4.48 9.41
CA ILE A 129 -5.57 3.76 8.26
C ILE A 129 -6.69 2.96 7.63
N MET A 130 -6.98 3.26 6.36
CA MET A 130 -8.02 2.60 5.58
C MET A 130 -7.42 1.97 4.32
N LEU A 131 -7.89 0.77 3.98
CA LEU A 131 -7.65 0.15 2.68
C LEU A 131 -8.97 0.16 1.91
N GLY A 132 -8.89 0.46 0.63
CA GLY A 132 -10.06 0.45 -0.26
C GLY A 132 -10.76 1.79 -0.44
N GLN A 133 -10.42 2.82 0.36
CA GLN A 133 -11.04 4.15 0.29
C GLN A 133 -10.01 5.26 0.40
N ASP A 134 -10.27 6.38 -0.28
CA ASP A 134 -9.67 7.68 0.02
C ASP A 134 -10.50 8.39 1.10
N GLN A 135 -9.85 9.06 2.04
CA GLN A 135 -10.48 9.71 3.20
C GLN A 135 -10.50 11.23 3.00
N ASP A 136 -11.64 11.80 2.61
CA ASP A 136 -11.84 13.26 2.52
C ASP A 136 -12.14 13.90 3.88
N ALA A 137 -12.40 13.07 4.89
CA ALA A 137 -12.56 13.47 6.30
C ALA A 137 -11.91 12.43 7.20
N TYR A 138 -11.61 12.80 8.46
CA TYR A 138 -11.05 11.87 9.42
C TYR A 138 -11.94 10.63 9.60
N ALA A 139 -11.38 9.47 9.28
CA ALA A 139 -12.03 8.15 9.33
C ALA A 139 -13.31 8.03 8.47
N GLY A 140 -13.45 8.84 7.40
CA GLY A 140 -14.65 8.84 6.56
C GLY A 140 -14.52 9.78 5.36
N GLY A 141 -15.67 10.27 4.88
CA GLY A 141 -15.75 11.12 3.68
C GLY A 141 -15.56 10.35 2.39
N PHE A 142 -15.94 9.06 2.38
CA PHE A 142 -15.69 8.17 1.26
C PHE A 142 -16.59 8.48 0.06
N HIS A 143 -16.01 8.55 -1.11
CA HIS A 143 -16.70 8.71 -2.39
C HIS A 143 -16.48 7.49 -3.30
N VAL A 144 -17.55 7.05 -3.96
CA VAL A 144 -17.49 5.88 -4.86
C VAL A 144 -16.46 6.06 -5.98
N TYR A 145 -16.24 7.28 -6.43
CA TYR A 145 -15.26 7.58 -7.49
C TYR A 145 -13.79 7.46 -7.07
N ASP A 146 -13.52 7.46 -5.76
CA ASP A 146 -12.18 7.35 -5.18
C ASP A 146 -11.97 6.00 -4.51
N ALA A 147 -12.99 5.11 -4.62
CA ALA A 147 -12.89 3.76 -4.11
C ALA A 147 -11.91 2.92 -4.94
N PHE A 148 -11.10 2.15 -4.24
CA PHE A 148 -10.32 1.07 -4.86
C PHE A 148 -11.21 -0.18 -4.98
N TYR A 149 -11.19 -0.83 -6.14
CA TYR A 149 -11.64 -2.20 -6.24
C TYR A 149 -10.58 -3.08 -6.90
N GLY A 150 -10.55 -4.34 -6.51
CA GLY A 150 -9.48 -5.27 -6.84
C GLY A 150 -8.97 -6.02 -5.62
N HIS A 151 -7.75 -6.48 -5.70
CA HIS A 151 -7.11 -7.30 -4.68
C HIS A 151 -5.96 -6.53 -4.04
N ALA A 152 -5.85 -6.59 -2.71
CA ALA A 152 -4.76 -5.97 -1.95
C ALA A 152 -4.18 -6.96 -0.94
N THR A 153 -2.87 -6.96 -0.80
CA THR A 153 -2.14 -7.82 0.14
C THR A 153 -0.81 -7.19 0.55
N ASP A 154 -0.17 -7.79 1.54
CA ASP A 154 1.21 -7.50 1.95
C ASP A 154 1.42 -6.01 2.29
N VAL A 155 0.48 -5.45 3.07
CA VAL A 155 0.49 -4.05 3.46
C VAL A 155 1.40 -3.84 4.66
N HIS A 156 2.43 -3.02 4.51
CA HIS A 156 3.35 -2.64 5.57
C HIS A 156 3.51 -1.13 5.63
N MET A 157 3.59 -0.58 6.83
CA MET A 157 3.91 0.83 7.07
C MET A 157 5.02 0.95 8.09
N CYS A 158 6.03 1.76 7.76
CA CYS A 158 7.12 2.14 8.64
C CYS A 158 7.07 3.64 8.94
N ASP A 159 7.51 4.03 10.13
CA ASP A 159 7.67 5.43 10.56
C ASP A 159 9.00 6.05 10.13
N THR A 160 9.68 5.43 9.18
CA THR A 160 10.96 5.86 8.61
C THR A 160 10.96 5.71 7.10
N VAL A 161 11.83 6.44 6.41
CA VAL A 161 12.12 6.22 4.99
C VAL A 161 13.00 4.99 4.86
N LEU A 162 12.49 3.94 4.22
CA LEU A 162 13.27 2.76 3.90
C LEU A 162 14.32 3.08 2.81
N SER A 163 15.48 2.47 2.92
CA SER A 163 16.53 2.55 1.91
C SER A 163 16.11 1.85 0.61
N PRO A 164 16.71 2.20 -0.53
CA PRO A 164 16.45 1.52 -1.79
C PRO A 164 16.68 0.00 -1.76
N SER A 165 17.60 -0.48 -0.93
CA SER A 165 17.83 -1.92 -0.73
C SER A 165 16.66 -2.58 -0.01
N GLU A 166 16.20 -2.00 1.11
CA GLU A 166 15.06 -2.51 1.88
C GLU A 166 13.78 -2.54 1.04
N ILE A 167 13.53 -1.49 0.23
CA ILE A 167 12.40 -1.46 -0.71
C ILE A 167 12.52 -2.57 -1.75
N LYS A 168 13.71 -2.78 -2.33
CA LYS A 168 13.93 -3.86 -3.29
C LYS A 168 13.78 -5.25 -2.66
N ASP A 169 14.17 -5.42 -1.41
CA ASP A 169 14.01 -6.67 -0.68
C ASP A 169 12.53 -6.97 -0.42
N TYR A 170 11.76 -5.97 0.00
CA TYR A 170 10.30 -6.08 0.08
C TYR A 170 9.70 -6.52 -1.28
N MET A 171 10.08 -5.85 -2.38
CA MET A 171 9.54 -6.14 -3.71
C MET A 171 9.96 -7.51 -4.25
N LYS A 172 11.06 -8.08 -3.76
CA LYS A 172 11.50 -9.45 -4.08
C LYS A 172 10.94 -10.51 -3.14
N CYS A 173 10.00 -10.13 -2.24
CA CYS A 173 9.48 -11.01 -1.19
C CYS A 173 10.56 -11.52 -0.20
N VAL A 174 11.66 -10.83 -0.09
CA VAL A 174 12.64 -11.04 0.96
C VAL A 174 12.28 -10.08 2.10
N ILE A 175 11.33 -10.48 2.95
CA ILE A 175 10.93 -9.65 4.09
C ILE A 175 12.05 -9.72 5.12
N SER A 176 12.94 -8.75 5.09
CA SER A 176 13.99 -8.58 6.09
C SER A 176 13.50 -7.76 7.30
N ARG A 177 12.44 -6.97 7.13
CA ARG A 177 11.91 -6.10 8.17
C ARG A 177 10.40 -5.87 8.01
N PRO A 178 9.57 -6.33 8.95
CA PRO A 178 8.15 -6.00 8.97
C PRO A 178 7.94 -4.51 9.24
N GLY A 179 6.79 -3.98 8.84
CA GLY A 179 6.40 -2.61 9.18
C GLY A 179 6.22 -2.44 10.69
N ASN A 180 6.73 -1.37 11.28
CA ASN A 180 6.58 -1.11 12.71
C ASN A 180 5.31 -0.31 13.05
N VAL A 181 4.61 0.21 12.04
CA VAL A 181 3.31 0.89 12.21
C VAL A 181 2.17 -0.04 11.75
N VAL A 182 2.34 -0.66 10.59
CA VAL A 182 1.47 -1.73 10.08
C VAL A 182 2.34 -2.87 9.63
N ASP A 183 2.11 -4.04 10.19
CA ASP A 183 2.68 -5.30 9.75
C ASP A 183 1.56 -6.20 9.27
N TRP A 184 1.48 -6.45 7.97
CA TRP A 184 0.45 -7.28 7.36
C TRP A 184 0.28 -8.61 8.06
N THR A 185 1.37 -9.19 8.52
CA THR A 185 1.35 -10.53 9.12
C THR A 185 0.61 -10.58 10.45
N ASN A 186 0.67 -9.47 11.23
CA ASN A 186 0.15 -9.39 12.60
C ASN A 186 -0.83 -8.23 12.81
N MET A 187 -1.32 -7.58 11.74
CA MET A 187 -2.17 -6.42 11.89
C MET A 187 -3.53 -6.76 12.48
N GLU A 188 -4.01 -5.89 13.35
CA GLU A 188 -5.41 -5.86 13.79
C GLU A 188 -6.23 -5.03 12.79
N TYR A 189 -7.40 -5.53 12.40
CA TYR A 189 -8.25 -4.86 11.43
C TYR A 189 -9.72 -5.22 11.58
N SER A 190 -10.58 -4.40 11.01
CA SER A 190 -12.02 -4.68 10.82
C SER A 190 -12.42 -4.46 9.37
N LYS A 191 -13.32 -5.32 8.88
CA LYS A 191 -13.90 -5.21 7.53
C LYS A 191 -15.25 -4.53 7.61
N HIS A 192 -15.53 -3.62 6.68
CA HIS A 192 -16.78 -2.90 6.54
C HIS A 192 -17.29 -2.97 5.11
N GLY A 193 -18.60 -3.09 4.94
CA GLY A 193 -19.21 -3.26 3.63
C GLY A 193 -18.87 -4.61 2.98
N TYR A 194 -18.89 -4.65 1.65
CA TYR A 194 -18.63 -5.89 0.92
C TYR A 194 -17.13 -6.09 0.68
N VAL A 195 -16.48 -6.73 1.64
CA VAL A 195 -15.05 -7.05 1.63
C VAL A 195 -14.86 -8.55 1.86
N ILE A 196 -14.15 -9.21 0.96
CA ILE A 196 -13.82 -10.63 1.02
C ILE A 196 -12.37 -10.80 1.45
N GLN A 197 -12.08 -11.88 2.16
CA GLN A 197 -10.73 -12.30 2.50
C GLN A 197 -10.53 -13.75 2.10
N GLU A 198 -9.50 -14.02 1.32
CA GLU A 198 -9.19 -15.34 0.78
C GLU A 198 -7.71 -15.71 0.95
N ASN A 199 -7.40 -16.97 0.68
CA ASN A 199 -6.02 -17.42 0.57
C ASN A 199 -5.46 -17.10 -0.82
N ILE A 200 -4.27 -16.53 -0.87
CA ILE A 200 -3.64 -16.12 -2.13
C ILE A 200 -3.26 -17.29 -3.05
N THR A 201 -3.19 -18.51 -2.52
CA THR A 201 -2.89 -19.75 -3.28
C THR A 201 -3.85 -20.01 -4.44
N LEU A 202 -5.02 -19.37 -4.46
CA LEU A 202 -5.98 -19.49 -5.56
C LEU A 202 -5.57 -18.71 -6.82
N TYR A 203 -4.57 -17.82 -6.72
CA TYR A 203 -4.16 -16.92 -7.80
C TYR A 203 -2.77 -17.21 -8.38
N THR A 204 -2.15 -18.32 -7.95
CA THR A 204 -0.83 -18.77 -8.41
C THR A 204 -0.96 -19.98 -9.32
N LYS A 205 -1.50 -19.80 -10.54
CA LYS A 205 -1.39 -20.79 -11.62
C LYS A 205 -0.76 -20.17 -12.85
#